data_66343815f47b207b47d1b83ce635c075
#
_entry.id   66343815f47b207b47d1b83ce635c075
#
_cell.length_a   1.000
_cell.length_b   1.000
_cell.length_c   1.000
_cell.angle_alpha   90.00
_cell.angle_beta   90.00
_cell.angle_gamma   90.00
#
_symmetry.space_group_name_H-M   'P 1'
#
loop_
_entity.id
_entity.type
_entity.pdbx_description
1 polymer ?
#
loop_
_entity_poly.entity_id
_entity_poly.type
_entity_poly.pdbx_seq_one_letter_code
_entity_poly.pdbx_strand_id
1 'polypeptide(L)'
;MAQQRAYRYFDLVMVAFVTVLVCSNLIGPAKIAQVDWPLLGPLTFGAGVLFFPISYVFGDILTEVYGYGRSRRVIWAGFGALGFAAIMAWVIVKLPPAPFWHNQGAYEIAFGSTWRIALASLIAFVCGEFVNSFVLAKMKILTAGRWLWTRTIGSTIFGEGVDSLLFYPLAFYGTGIIPNDKLPLVMLSQFVFKVGVEVVFTPVTYKLVGWLKRAEHEDYYDRDTDFNPFTLKT
;
A
#
# COMPACT_ATOMS: atom_id res chain seq x y z
N MET A 1 -33.28 -3.22 12.24
CA MET A 1 -31.86 -3.63 12.02
C MET A 1 -31.67 -3.69 10.51
N ALA A 2 -30.85 -2.83 9.93
CA ALA A 2 -30.55 -2.91 8.51
C ALA A 2 -29.80 -4.24 8.26
N GLN A 3 -30.34 -5.07 7.39
CA GLN A 3 -29.74 -6.34 7.00
C GLN A 3 -28.36 -6.02 6.37
N GLN A 4 -27.26 -6.42 7.02
CA GLN A 4 -25.94 -6.23 6.44
C GLN A 4 -25.88 -7.03 5.13
N ARG A 5 -25.72 -6.31 4.02
CA ARG A 5 -25.62 -6.94 2.70
C ARG A 5 -24.38 -7.81 2.65
N ALA A 6 -24.53 -9.09 2.33
CA ALA A 6 -23.43 -10.00 2.08
C ALA A 6 -22.87 -9.73 0.66
N TYR A 7 -21.57 -9.47 0.56
CA TYR A 7 -20.85 -9.32 -0.70
C TYR A 7 -20.19 -10.64 -1.06
N ARG A 8 -20.20 -10.96 -2.35
CA ARG A 8 -19.67 -12.24 -2.85
C ARG A 8 -18.15 -12.29 -2.91
N TYR A 9 -17.50 -11.17 -3.19
CA TYR A 9 -16.06 -11.10 -3.45
C TYR A 9 -15.29 -10.23 -2.46
N PHE A 10 -15.95 -9.60 -1.52
CA PHE A 10 -15.32 -8.66 -0.57
C PHE A 10 -14.21 -9.31 0.26
N ASP A 11 -14.44 -10.49 0.78
CA ASP A 11 -13.48 -11.29 1.56
C ASP A 11 -12.26 -11.67 0.71
N LEU A 12 -12.45 -12.07 -0.54
CA LEU A 12 -11.36 -12.39 -1.46
C LEU A 12 -10.52 -11.15 -1.79
N VAL A 13 -11.16 -10.01 -2.05
CA VAL A 13 -10.46 -8.74 -2.29
C VAL A 13 -9.68 -8.30 -1.06
N MET A 14 -10.27 -8.43 0.14
CA MET A 14 -9.61 -8.13 1.42
C MET A 14 -8.38 -9.02 1.62
N VAL A 15 -8.53 -10.34 1.47
CA VAL A 15 -7.42 -11.30 1.62
C VAL A 15 -6.32 -11.02 0.60
N ALA A 16 -6.67 -10.75 -0.66
CA ALA A 16 -5.70 -10.42 -1.70
C ALA A 16 -4.93 -9.12 -1.37
N PHE A 17 -5.62 -8.05 -0.94
CA PHE A 17 -4.99 -6.81 -0.51
C PHE A 17 -4.00 -7.03 0.64
N VAL A 18 -4.44 -7.70 1.72
CA VAL A 18 -3.59 -7.97 2.89
C VAL A 18 -2.39 -8.85 2.51
N THR A 19 -2.59 -9.86 1.65
CA THR A 19 -1.50 -10.73 1.16
C THR A 19 -0.47 -9.93 0.39
N VAL A 20 -0.89 -9.10 -0.58
CA VAL A 20 0.01 -8.24 -1.36
C VAL A 20 0.76 -7.29 -0.46
N LEU A 21 0.09 -6.66 0.51
CA LEU A 21 0.69 -5.76 1.48
C LEU A 21 1.79 -6.44 2.30
N VAL A 22 1.51 -7.62 2.87
CA VAL A 22 2.48 -8.38 3.67
C VAL A 22 3.66 -8.83 2.78
N CYS A 23 3.39 -9.37 1.60
CA CYS A 23 4.44 -9.80 0.66
C CYS A 23 5.33 -8.63 0.22
N SER A 24 4.75 -7.46 -0.09
CA SER A 24 5.51 -6.28 -0.51
C SER A 24 6.51 -5.81 0.54
N ASN A 25 6.15 -5.94 1.81
CA ASN A 25 6.99 -5.51 2.94
C ASN A 25 7.98 -6.58 3.43
N LEU A 26 7.68 -7.87 3.26
CA LEU A 26 8.58 -8.94 3.70
C LEU A 26 9.55 -9.40 2.60
N ILE A 27 9.09 -9.48 1.35
CA ILE A 27 9.88 -10.06 0.25
C ILE A 27 10.60 -8.96 -0.54
N GLY A 28 9.96 -7.80 -0.69
CA GLY A 28 10.45 -6.73 -1.56
C GLY A 28 11.70 -6.00 -1.10
N PRO A 29 11.84 -5.61 0.18
CA PRO A 29 12.86 -4.66 0.61
C PRO A 29 14.30 -5.14 0.47
N ALA A 30 14.54 -6.44 0.64
CA ALA A 30 15.90 -7.01 0.65
C ALA A 30 16.53 -7.14 -0.74
N LYS A 31 15.76 -7.04 -1.81
CA LYS A 31 16.24 -7.22 -3.18
C LYS A 31 16.32 -5.89 -3.93
N ILE A 32 17.52 -5.53 -4.35
CA ILE A 32 17.74 -4.48 -5.35
C ILE A 32 17.91 -5.16 -6.70
N ALA A 33 17.12 -4.73 -7.69
CA ALA A 33 17.16 -5.22 -9.06
C ALA A 33 17.59 -4.12 -10.02
N GLN A 34 18.19 -4.51 -11.13
CA GLN A 34 18.54 -3.62 -12.24
C GLN A 34 18.01 -4.22 -13.53
N VAL A 35 17.43 -3.38 -14.36
CA VAL A 35 16.98 -3.74 -15.71
C VAL A 35 17.55 -2.72 -16.69
N ASP A 36 18.19 -3.21 -17.74
CA ASP A 36 18.69 -2.35 -18.80
C ASP A 36 17.57 -2.00 -19.77
N TRP A 37 17.16 -0.73 -19.74
CA TRP A 37 16.10 -0.24 -20.62
C TRP A 37 16.69 0.36 -21.90
N PRO A 38 16.20 -0.03 -23.09
CA PRO A 38 16.83 0.34 -24.36
C PRO A 38 17.00 1.84 -24.61
N LEU A 39 16.12 2.66 -24.00
CA LEU A 39 16.08 4.13 -24.19
C LEU A 39 16.59 4.92 -22.98
N LEU A 40 16.56 4.34 -21.78
CA LEU A 40 16.84 5.03 -20.51
C LEU A 40 18.12 4.53 -19.84
N GLY A 41 18.76 3.47 -20.38
CA GLY A 41 19.91 2.83 -19.77
C GLY A 41 19.56 1.97 -18.54
N PRO A 42 20.51 1.69 -17.65
CA PRO A 42 20.30 0.83 -16.48
C PRO A 42 19.40 1.51 -15.44
N LEU A 43 18.23 0.94 -15.18
CA LEU A 43 17.30 1.36 -14.13
C LEU A 43 17.46 0.45 -12.92
N THR A 44 17.86 1.02 -11.79
CA THR A 44 18.02 0.32 -10.52
C THR A 44 16.83 0.63 -9.59
N PHE A 45 16.20 -0.40 -9.03
CA PHE A 45 15.04 -0.25 -8.15
C PHE A 45 14.96 -1.37 -7.12
N GLY A 46 14.27 -1.12 -6.01
CA GLY A 46 13.92 -2.17 -5.06
C GLY A 46 12.82 -3.09 -5.62
N ALA A 47 13.00 -4.41 -5.50
CA ALA A 47 12.06 -5.38 -6.09
C ALA A 47 10.63 -5.29 -5.54
N GLY A 48 10.44 -4.69 -4.37
CA GLY A 48 9.11 -4.38 -3.80
C GLY A 48 8.23 -3.54 -4.72
N VAL A 49 8.83 -2.77 -5.64
CA VAL A 49 8.09 -1.97 -6.64
C VAL A 49 7.10 -2.78 -7.47
N LEU A 50 7.34 -4.06 -7.66
CA LEU A 50 6.45 -4.95 -8.43
C LEU A 50 5.08 -5.15 -7.75
N PHE A 51 4.98 -4.93 -6.45
CA PHE A 51 3.73 -5.06 -5.71
C PHE A 51 2.87 -3.79 -5.75
N PHE A 52 3.44 -2.62 -6.00
CA PHE A 52 2.70 -1.35 -5.96
C PHE A 52 1.49 -1.30 -6.89
N PRO A 53 1.59 -1.69 -8.19
CA PRO A 53 0.42 -1.66 -9.07
C PRO A 53 -0.73 -2.49 -8.54
N ILE A 54 -0.40 -3.64 -7.94
CA ILE A 54 -1.39 -4.57 -7.40
C ILE A 54 -2.03 -3.99 -6.14
N SER A 55 -1.23 -3.39 -5.24
CA SER A 55 -1.73 -2.74 -4.03
C SER A 55 -2.69 -1.61 -4.34
N TYR A 56 -2.35 -0.73 -5.30
CA TYR A 56 -3.21 0.41 -5.67
C TYR A 56 -4.53 -0.05 -6.26
N VAL A 57 -4.50 -1.01 -7.18
CA VAL A 57 -5.73 -1.57 -7.76
C VAL A 57 -6.65 -2.13 -6.68
N PHE A 58 -6.12 -2.85 -5.68
CA PHE A 58 -6.95 -3.37 -4.59
C PHE A 58 -7.45 -2.29 -3.63
N GLY A 59 -6.63 -1.29 -3.28
CA GLY A 59 -7.02 -0.14 -2.46
C GLY A 59 -8.16 0.66 -3.10
N ASP A 60 -8.00 0.95 -4.39
CA ASP A 60 -9.02 1.64 -5.18
C ASP A 60 -10.32 0.83 -5.30
N ILE A 61 -10.23 -0.47 -5.56
CA ILE A 61 -11.40 -1.37 -5.61
C ILE A 61 -12.15 -1.35 -4.27
N LEU A 62 -11.44 -1.47 -3.15
CA LEU A 62 -12.05 -1.50 -1.83
C LEU A 62 -12.85 -0.22 -1.57
N THR A 63 -12.29 0.94 -1.89
CA THR A 63 -12.97 2.21 -1.65
C THR A 63 -14.03 2.51 -2.71
N GLU A 64 -13.74 2.27 -4.00
CA GLU A 64 -14.61 2.61 -5.11
C GLU A 64 -15.88 1.73 -5.16
N VAL A 65 -15.77 0.45 -4.85
CA VAL A 65 -16.90 -0.50 -4.92
C VAL A 65 -17.62 -0.61 -3.59
N TYR A 66 -16.86 -0.80 -2.51
CA TYR A 66 -17.42 -1.14 -1.20
C TYR A 66 -17.53 0.05 -0.23
N GLY A 67 -16.91 1.18 -0.58
CA GLY A 67 -16.95 2.42 0.20
C GLY A 67 -15.87 2.51 1.28
N TYR A 68 -15.66 3.75 1.77
CA TYR A 68 -14.65 4.10 2.76
C TYR A 68 -14.77 3.31 4.07
N GLY A 69 -15.99 3.14 4.59
CA GLY A 69 -16.20 2.44 5.86
C GLY A 69 -15.67 1.00 5.86
N ARG A 70 -15.84 0.26 4.74
CA ARG A 70 -15.30 -1.10 4.59
C ARG A 70 -13.82 -1.10 4.26
N SER A 71 -13.38 -0.19 3.39
CA SER A 71 -11.95 0.00 3.10
C SER A 71 -11.15 0.26 4.38
N ARG A 72 -11.63 1.14 5.25
CA ARG A 72 -11.04 1.42 6.58
C ARG A 72 -10.82 0.15 7.42
N ARG A 73 -11.79 -0.75 7.48
CA ARG A 73 -11.62 -2.02 8.21
C ARG A 73 -10.53 -2.89 7.62
N VAL A 74 -10.42 -2.92 6.29
CA VAL A 74 -9.36 -3.67 5.58
C VAL A 74 -7.99 -3.03 5.82
N ILE A 75 -7.89 -1.70 5.84
CA ILE A 75 -6.64 -0.99 6.17
C ILE A 75 -6.17 -1.38 7.58
N TRP A 76 -7.08 -1.39 8.59
CA TRP A 76 -6.73 -1.82 9.94
C TRP A 76 -6.36 -3.31 10.03
N ALA A 77 -7.02 -4.18 9.27
CA ALA A 77 -6.64 -5.59 9.18
C ALA A 77 -5.25 -5.76 8.56
N GLY A 78 -4.95 -5.00 7.48
CA GLY A 78 -3.64 -4.96 6.86
C GLY A 78 -2.54 -4.46 7.81
N PHE A 79 -2.83 -3.38 8.56
CA PHE A 79 -1.94 -2.88 9.62
C PHE A 79 -1.63 -3.94 10.67
N GLY A 80 -2.66 -4.62 11.17
CA GLY A 80 -2.48 -5.69 12.16
C GLY A 80 -1.67 -6.85 11.61
N ALA A 81 -1.96 -7.29 10.38
CA ALA A 81 -1.24 -8.37 9.72
C ALA A 81 0.23 -8.02 9.47
N LEU A 82 0.50 -6.80 8.97
CA LEU A 82 1.86 -6.33 8.73
C LEU A 82 2.64 -6.16 10.04
N GLY A 83 2.01 -5.58 11.06
CA GLY A 83 2.63 -5.45 12.39
C GLY A 83 2.97 -6.80 13.01
N PHE A 84 2.05 -7.77 12.93
CA PHE A 84 2.30 -9.15 13.37
C PHE A 84 3.46 -9.79 12.60
N ALA A 85 3.46 -9.67 11.27
CA ALA A 85 4.52 -10.21 10.43
C ALA A 85 5.89 -9.59 10.74
N ALA A 86 5.96 -8.28 10.97
CA ALA A 86 7.19 -7.58 11.34
C ALA A 86 7.72 -8.03 12.72
N ILE A 87 6.84 -8.18 13.71
CA ILE A 87 7.20 -8.69 15.04
C ILE A 87 7.71 -10.12 14.94
N MET A 88 7.03 -11.00 14.20
CA MET A 88 7.44 -12.39 14.04
C MET A 88 8.76 -12.50 13.28
N ALA A 89 8.98 -11.70 12.24
CA ALA A 89 10.26 -11.65 11.54
C ALA A 89 11.39 -11.25 12.49
N TRP A 90 11.19 -10.22 13.31
CA TRP A 90 12.16 -9.79 14.32
C TRP A 90 12.45 -10.90 15.37
N VAL A 91 11.40 -11.55 15.89
CA VAL A 91 11.55 -12.65 16.87
C VAL A 91 12.37 -13.80 16.25
N ILE A 92 12.01 -14.23 15.04
CA ILE A 92 12.69 -15.37 14.38
C ILE A 92 14.15 -15.04 14.06
N VAL A 93 14.44 -13.82 13.59
CA VAL A 93 15.82 -13.37 13.33
C VAL A 93 16.69 -13.40 14.61
N LYS A 94 16.10 -13.13 15.77
CA LYS A 94 16.79 -13.12 17.07
C LYS A 94 16.95 -14.50 17.72
N LEU A 95 16.30 -15.54 17.20
CA LEU A 95 16.53 -16.89 17.71
C LEU A 95 17.98 -17.33 17.42
N PRO A 96 18.66 -18.00 18.38
CA PRO A 96 20.00 -18.51 18.16
C PRO A 96 19.99 -19.58 17.06
N PRO A 97 20.92 -19.51 16.08
CA PRO A 97 20.99 -20.50 15.04
C PRO A 97 21.44 -21.88 15.58
N ALA A 98 20.92 -22.95 14.97
CA ALA A 98 21.42 -24.29 15.28
C ALA A 98 22.89 -24.42 14.86
N PRO A 99 23.73 -25.22 15.59
CA PRO A 99 25.17 -25.29 15.31
C PRO A 99 25.54 -25.73 13.88
N PHE A 100 24.66 -26.46 13.22
CA PHE A 100 24.84 -26.94 11.85
C PHE A 100 24.25 -26.00 10.77
N TRP A 101 23.61 -24.90 11.18
CA TRP A 101 22.97 -23.95 10.25
C TRP A 101 23.80 -22.66 10.13
N HIS A 102 24.39 -22.42 8.97
CA HIS A 102 25.35 -21.35 8.75
C HIS A 102 24.79 -20.12 7.99
N ASN A 103 23.46 -20.07 7.75
CA ASN A 103 22.82 -19.03 6.91
C ASN A 103 22.24 -17.84 7.71
N GLN A 104 22.62 -17.68 8.99
CA GLN A 104 22.11 -16.60 9.85
C GLN A 104 22.28 -15.21 9.21
N GLY A 105 23.47 -14.91 8.67
CA GLY A 105 23.74 -13.60 8.06
C GLY A 105 22.88 -13.32 6.83
N ALA A 106 22.65 -14.31 5.98
CA ALA A 106 21.74 -14.16 4.83
C ALA A 106 20.29 -13.94 5.27
N TYR A 107 19.87 -14.62 6.34
CA TYR A 107 18.54 -14.48 6.91
C TYR A 107 18.34 -13.10 7.54
N GLU A 108 19.34 -12.59 8.26
CA GLU A 108 19.34 -11.24 8.82
C GLU A 108 19.26 -10.15 7.73
N ILE A 109 19.96 -10.34 6.62
CA ILE A 109 19.89 -9.42 5.47
C ILE A 109 18.47 -9.43 4.86
N ALA A 110 17.86 -10.61 4.75
CA ALA A 110 16.55 -10.75 4.12
C ALA A 110 15.40 -10.21 4.99
N PHE A 111 15.43 -10.45 6.31
CA PHE A 111 14.31 -10.20 7.21
C PHE A 111 14.63 -9.29 8.39
N GLY A 112 15.91 -8.93 8.58
CA GLY A 112 16.38 -8.11 9.69
C GLY A 112 16.29 -6.61 9.45
N SER A 113 15.31 -6.13 8.69
CA SER A 113 15.11 -4.68 8.51
C SER A 113 15.06 -3.99 9.88
N THR A 114 15.75 -2.85 9.99
CA THR A 114 15.80 -2.13 11.26
C THR A 114 14.39 -1.82 11.73
N TRP A 115 14.11 -1.99 13.03
CA TRP A 115 12.82 -1.69 13.64
C TRP A 115 12.32 -0.27 13.25
N ARG A 116 13.24 0.66 13.04
CA ARG A 116 12.95 2.03 12.61
C ARG A 116 12.31 2.07 11.23
N ILE A 117 12.85 1.32 10.26
CA ILE A 117 12.31 1.23 8.89
C ILE A 117 10.94 0.55 8.91
N ALA A 118 10.80 -0.55 9.67
CA ALA A 118 9.55 -1.26 9.79
C ALA A 118 8.45 -0.39 10.42
N LEU A 119 8.77 0.33 11.49
CA LEU A 119 7.84 1.25 12.14
C LEU A 119 7.47 2.44 11.23
N ALA A 120 8.46 3.02 10.55
CA ALA A 120 8.24 4.09 9.60
C ALA A 120 7.32 3.66 8.46
N SER A 121 7.55 2.45 7.90
CA SER A 121 6.70 1.86 6.85
C SER A 121 5.27 1.65 7.35
N LEU A 122 5.10 1.15 8.56
CA LEU A 122 3.80 0.89 9.14
C LEU A 122 2.98 2.18 9.35
N ILE A 123 3.62 3.23 9.89
CA ILE A 123 2.99 4.55 10.09
C ILE A 123 2.64 5.19 8.74
N ALA A 124 3.60 5.21 7.83
CA ALA A 124 3.41 5.83 6.51
C ALA A 124 2.29 5.14 5.72
N PHE A 125 2.28 3.79 5.70
CA PHE A 125 1.24 2.99 5.08
C PHE A 125 -0.16 3.36 5.61
N VAL A 126 -0.34 3.35 6.93
CA VAL A 126 -1.67 3.64 7.52
C VAL A 126 -2.12 5.06 7.17
N CYS A 127 -1.24 6.04 7.32
CA CYS A 127 -1.59 7.42 7.01
C CYS A 127 -1.86 7.62 5.51
N GLY A 128 -1.02 7.05 4.65
CA GLY A 128 -1.16 7.12 3.19
C GLY A 128 -2.45 6.48 2.69
N GLU A 129 -2.76 5.25 3.14
CA GLU A 129 -3.96 4.53 2.75
C GLU A 129 -5.25 5.19 3.23
N PHE A 130 -5.25 5.75 4.45
CA PHE A 130 -6.42 6.51 4.92
C PHE A 130 -6.64 7.77 4.09
N VAL A 131 -5.59 8.51 3.76
CA VAL A 131 -5.70 9.70 2.91
C VAL A 131 -6.15 9.31 1.51
N ASN A 132 -5.56 8.27 0.91
CA ASN A 132 -5.97 7.76 -0.40
C ASN A 132 -7.46 7.40 -0.42
N SER A 133 -7.91 6.55 0.49
CA SER A 133 -9.31 6.12 0.57
C SER A 133 -10.27 7.28 0.84
N PHE A 134 -9.88 8.23 1.70
CA PHE A 134 -10.67 9.42 1.98
C PHE A 134 -10.84 10.30 0.74
N VAL A 135 -9.73 10.62 0.07
CA VAL A 135 -9.74 11.47 -1.13
C VAL A 135 -10.55 10.80 -2.24
N LEU A 136 -10.35 9.51 -2.49
CA LEU A 136 -11.08 8.76 -3.51
C LEU A 136 -12.60 8.79 -3.25
N ALA A 137 -13.04 8.51 -2.01
CA ALA A 137 -14.44 8.55 -1.64
C ALA A 137 -15.05 9.95 -1.80
N LYS A 138 -14.34 11.00 -1.36
CA LYS A 138 -14.80 12.40 -1.53
C LYS A 138 -14.86 12.81 -2.99
N MET A 139 -13.84 12.48 -3.79
CA MET A 139 -13.84 12.77 -5.22
C MET A 139 -14.95 12.01 -5.96
N LYS A 140 -15.31 10.78 -5.55
CA LYS A 140 -16.43 10.04 -6.11
C LYS A 140 -17.76 10.79 -5.92
N ILE A 141 -17.99 11.33 -4.72
CA ILE A 141 -19.19 12.15 -4.45
C ILE A 141 -19.18 13.41 -5.32
N LEU A 142 -18.05 14.15 -5.34
CA LEU A 142 -17.92 15.41 -6.08
C LEU A 142 -18.11 15.23 -7.59
N THR A 143 -17.59 14.14 -8.16
CA THR A 143 -17.70 13.85 -9.59
C THR A 143 -19.00 13.14 -9.97
N ALA A 144 -19.88 12.87 -8.99
CA ALA A 144 -21.08 12.04 -9.18
C ALA A 144 -20.78 10.70 -9.86
N GLY A 145 -19.64 10.08 -9.50
CA GLY A 145 -19.16 8.81 -10.04
C GLY A 145 -18.55 8.89 -11.44
N ARG A 146 -18.48 10.07 -12.06
CA ARG A 146 -17.84 10.22 -13.39
C ARG A 146 -16.32 10.22 -13.28
N TRP A 147 -15.64 9.94 -14.40
CA TRP A 147 -14.18 10.04 -14.55
C TRP A 147 -13.41 9.31 -13.42
N LEU A 148 -13.52 7.99 -13.37
CA LEU A 148 -12.82 7.17 -12.38
C LEU A 148 -11.31 7.49 -12.32
N TRP A 149 -10.65 7.71 -13.46
CA TRP A 149 -9.21 8.01 -13.54
C TRP A 149 -8.80 9.26 -12.75
N THR A 150 -9.65 10.30 -12.69
CA THR A 150 -9.31 11.52 -11.94
C THR A 150 -9.23 11.27 -10.45
N ARG A 151 -10.07 10.38 -9.93
CA ARG A 151 -10.09 10.09 -8.49
C ARG A 151 -9.09 9.00 -8.10
N THR A 152 -8.80 8.01 -8.96
CA THR A 152 -7.74 7.04 -8.70
C THR A 152 -6.39 7.73 -8.70
N ILE A 153 -6.02 8.46 -9.76
CA ILE A 153 -4.77 9.21 -9.82
C ILE A 153 -4.73 10.32 -8.75
N GLY A 154 -5.84 11.05 -8.57
CA GLY A 154 -5.91 12.12 -7.56
C GLY A 154 -5.73 11.60 -6.13
N SER A 155 -6.40 10.52 -5.76
CA SER A 155 -6.25 9.92 -4.43
C SER A 155 -4.83 9.39 -4.20
N THR A 156 -4.22 8.77 -5.22
CA THR A 156 -2.83 8.30 -5.17
C THR A 156 -1.84 9.46 -4.98
N ILE A 157 -2.02 10.59 -5.66
CA ILE A 157 -1.17 11.78 -5.45
C ILE A 157 -1.18 12.21 -3.98
N PHE A 158 -2.33 12.27 -3.34
CA PHE A 158 -2.43 12.67 -1.94
C PHE A 158 -1.95 11.56 -0.99
N GLY A 159 -2.37 10.32 -1.20
CA GLY A 159 -1.99 9.17 -0.36
C GLY A 159 -0.48 8.92 -0.38
N GLU A 160 0.10 8.82 -1.57
CA GLU A 160 1.53 8.62 -1.76
C GLU A 160 2.37 9.84 -1.37
N GLY A 161 1.81 11.04 -1.50
CA GLY A 161 2.42 12.25 -0.97
C GLY A 161 2.62 12.15 0.55
N VAL A 162 1.57 11.76 1.28
CA VAL A 162 1.63 11.56 2.73
C VAL A 162 2.55 10.39 3.09
N ASP A 163 2.42 9.25 2.41
CA ASP A 163 3.31 8.09 2.62
C ASP A 163 4.78 8.49 2.48
N SER A 164 5.15 9.12 1.38
CA SER A 164 6.53 9.52 1.11
C SER A 164 7.05 10.56 2.12
N LEU A 165 6.22 11.55 2.49
CA LEU A 165 6.57 12.58 3.47
C LEU A 165 6.79 12.03 4.87
N LEU A 166 6.14 10.91 5.21
CA LEU A 166 6.32 10.25 6.50
C LEU A 166 7.42 9.20 6.45
N PHE A 167 7.41 8.32 5.46
CA PHE A 167 8.32 7.17 5.40
C PHE A 167 9.78 7.59 5.37
N TYR A 168 10.17 8.41 4.39
CA TYR A 168 11.59 8.72 4.16
C TYR A 168 12.25 9.44 5.34
N PRO A 169 11.66 10.51 5.90
CA PRO A 169 12.24 11.15 7.09
C PRO A 169 12.28 10.21 8.30
N LEU A 170 11.20 9.48 8.57
CA LEU A 170 11.16 8.57 9.73
C LEU A 170 12.18 7.43 9.58
N ALA A 171 12.33 6.85 8.38
CA ALA A 171 13.20 5.72 8.13
C ALA A 171 14.69 6.13 8.04
N PHE A 172 15.02 7.23 7.35
CA PHE A 172 16.38 7.49 6.88
C PHE A 172 17.02 8.78 7.40
N TYR A 173 16.25 9.78 7.88
CA TYR A 173 16.86 11.03 8.34
C TYR A 173 17.86 10.80 9.48
N GLY A 174 19.10 11.28 9.30
CA GLY A 174 20.17 11.15 10.28
C GLY A 174 20.77 9.75 10.44
N THR A 175 20.41 8.77 9.57
CA THR A 175 20.98 7.40 9.66
C THR A 175 22.28 7.22 8.89
N GLY A 176 22.60 8.14 7.97
CA GLY A 176 23.76 7.99 7.06
C GLY A 176 23.53 7.02 5.90
N ILE A 177 22.41 6.28 5.85
CA ILE A 177 22.07 5.37 4.75
C ILE A 177 21.80 6.16 3.46
N ILE A 178 21.01 7.24 3.58
CA ILE A 178 20.80 8.23 2.53
C ILE A 178 21.31 9.57 3.07
N PRO A 179 22.20 10.27 2.36
CA PRO A 179 22.60 11.63 2.75
C PRO A 179 21.38 12.54 2.88
N ASN A 180 21.32 13.33 3.95
CA ASN A 180 20.13 14.15 4.25
C ASN A 180 19.81 15.15 3.14
N ASP A 181 20.82 15.67 2.43
CA ASP A 181 20.66 16.57 1.27
C ASP A 181 20.08 15.89 0.04
N LYS A 182 20.21 14.56 -0.07
CA LYS A 182 19.66 13.75 -1.18
C LYS A 182 18.25 13.23 -0.86
N LEU A 183 17.86 13.25 0.38
CA LEU A 183 16.57 12.69 0.82
C LEU A 183 15.37 13.28 0.06
N PRO A 184 15.23 14.62 -0.15
CA PRO A 184 14.12 15.19 -0.92
C PRO A 184 14.09 14.71 -2.37
N LEU A 185 15.25 14.53 -3.01
CA LEU A 185 15.32 14.03 -4.38
C LEU A 185 14.85 12.57 -4.47
N VAL A 186 15.26 11.73 -3.53
CA VAL A 186 14.82 10.33 -3.45
C VAL A 186 13.32 10.26 -3.23
N MET A 187 12.78 11.07 -2.30
CA MET A 187 11.34 11.16 -2.05
C MET A 187 10.56 11.53 -3.31
N LEU A 188 11.00 12.58 -4.01
CA LEU A 188 10.36 13.04 -5.24
C LEU A 188 10.41 11.97 -6.34
N SER A 189 11.55 11.32 -6.51
CA SER A 189 11.73 10.27 -7.52
C SER A 189 10.78 9.11 -7.30
N GLN A 190 10.67 8.64 -6.06
CA GLN A 190 9.79 7.53 -5.70
C GLN A 190 8.31 7.92 -5.82
N PHE A 191 7.96 9.13 -5.38
CA PHE A 191 6.60 9.67 -5.55
C PHE A 191 6.19 9.71 -7.02
N VAL A 192 7.02 10.31 -7.88
CA VAL A 192 6.74 10.41 -9.34
C VAL A 192 6.64 9.02 -9.96
N PHE A 193 7.52 8.09 -9.57
CA PHE A 193 7.49 6.72 -10.05
C PHE A 193 6.17 6.02 -9.69
N LYS A 194 5.76 6.08 -8.41
CA LYS A 194 4.54 5.45 -7.90
C LYS A 194 3.28 6.02 -8.59
N VAL A 195 3.17 7.34 -8.71
CA VAL A 195 2.06 8.00 -9.44
C VAL A 195 2.08 7.62 -10.92
N GLY A 196 3.25 7.55 -11.54
CA GLY A 196 3.40 7.10 -12.93
C GLY A 196 2.90 5.67 -13.15
N VAL A 197 3.21 4.78 -12.23
CA VAL A 197 2.71 3.40 -12.24
C VAL A 197 1.18 3.36 -12.15
N GLU A 198 0.57 4.18 -11.28
CA GLU A 198 -0.90 4.28 -11.18
C GLU A 198 -1.53 4.71 -12.52
N VAL A 199 -0.95 5.72 -13.17
CA VAL A 199 -1.43 6.17 -14.50
C VAL A 199 -1.40 5.02 -15.51
N VAL A 200 -0.32 4.24 -15.55
CA VAL A 200 -0.18 3.10 -16.48
C VAL A 200 -1.18 1.99 -16.16
N PHE A 201 -1.47 1.74 -14.88
CA PHE A 201 -2.39 0.68 -14.45
C PHE A 201 -3.86 1.11 -14.38
N THR A 202 -4.17 2.40 -14.50
CA THR A 202 -5.56 2.91 -14.51
C THR A 202 -6.51 2.13 -15.45
N PRO A 203 -6.14 1.74 -16.69
CA PRO A 203 -7.02 0.93 -17.54
C PRO A 203 -7.37 -0.44 -16.94
N VAL A 204 -6.45 -1.05 -16.17
CA VAL A 204 -6.68 -2.31 -15.47
C VAL A 204 -7.68 -2.08 -14.34
N THR A 205 -7.47 -1.03 -13.55
CA THR A 205 -8.39 -0.60 -12.47
C THR A 205 -9.81 -0.40 -13.01
N TYR A 206 -9.98 0.29 -14.15
CA TYR A 206 -11.28 0.47 -14.80
C TYR A 206 -12.00 -0.84 -15.11
N LYS A 207 -11.26 -1.80 -15.68
CA LYS A 207 -11.84 -3.11 -16.04
C LYS A 207 -12.28 -3.89 -14.80
N LEU A 208 -11.43 -3.92 -13.78
CA LEU A 208 -11.69 -4.66 -12.54
C LEU A 208 -12.82 -4.03 -11.73
N VAL A 209 -12.79 -2.72 -11.53
CA VAL A 209 -13.86 -1.97 -10.84
C VAL A 209 -15.19 -2.14 -11.58
N GLY A 210 -15.19 -1.96 -12.91
CA GLY A 210 -16.40 -2.11 -13.71
C GLY A 210 -16.97 -3.54 -13.69
N TRP A 211 -16.11 -4.56 -13.70
CA TRP A 211 -16.53 -5.95 -13.54
C TRP A 211 -17.10 -6.20 -12.16
N LEU A 212 -16.40 -5.74 -11.10
CA LEU A 212 -16.79 -6.01 -9.74
C LEU A 212 -18.09 -5.29 -9.34
N LYS A 213 -18.30 -4.03 -9.77
CA LYS A 213 -19.58 -3.32 -9.59
C LYS A 213 -20.76 -4.09 -10.19
N ARG A 214 -20.57 -4.68 -11.37
CA ARG A 214 -21.62 -5.52 -11.99
C ARG A 214 -21.82 -6.84 -11.24
N ALA A 215 -20.75 -7.50 -10.83
CA ALA A 215 -20.82 -8.79 -10.15
C ALA A 215 -21.39 -8.70 -8.74
N GLU A 216 -21.15 -7.58 -8.03
CA GLU A 216 -21.68 -7.29 -6.70
C GLU A 216 -23.01 -6.56 -6.75
N HIS A 217 -23.44 -6.08 -7.93
CA HIS A 217 -24.58 -5.17 -8.08
C HIS A 217 -24.48 -3.97 -7.10
N GLU A 218 -23.27 -3.41 -6.94
CA GLU A 218 -22.98 -2.36 -5.98
C GLU A 218 -22.17 -1.23 -6.60
N ASP A 219 -22.54 -0.02 -6.26
CA ASP A 219 -21.78 1.21 -6.52
C ASP A 219 -21.96 2.15 -5.33
N TYR A 220 -21.22 1.87 -4.25
CA TYR A 220 -21.41 2.54 -2.97
C TYR A 220 -20.93 4.00 -3.02
N TYR A 221 -21.75 4.92 -2.51
CA TYR A 221 -21.44 6.34 -2.35
C TYR A 221 -21.40 6.71 -0.87
N ASP A 222 -20.31 7.22 -0.39
CA ASP A 222 -20.04 7.56 1.01
C ASP A 222 -20.68 8.90 1.45
N ARG A 223 -21.97 9.14 1.14
CA ARG A 223 -22.66 10.42 1.44
C ARG A 223 -22.88 10.61 2.93
N ASP A 224 -23.26 9.55 3.63
CA ASP A 224 -23.57 9.54 5.05
C ASP A 224 -22.52 8.77 5.88
N THR A 225 -21.35 8.52 5.30
CA THR A 225 -20.29 7.75 5.95
C THR A 225 -19.54 8.61 6.97
N ASP A 226 -19.33 8.06 8.16
CA ASP A 226 -18.40 8.62 9.13
C ASP A 226 -16.94 8.38 8.68
N PHE A 227 -16.26 9.48 8.33
CA PHE A 227 -14.87 9.45 7.85
C PHE A 227 -13.82 9.38 8.97
N ASN A 228 -14.22 9.21 10.23
CA ASN A 228 -13.27 9.00 11.32
C ASN A 228 -12.46 7.70 11.09
N PRO A 229 -11.12 7.76 10.95
CA PRO A 229 -10.31 6.57 10.67
C PRO A 229 -10.29 5.54 11.81
N PHE A 230 -10.65 5.94 13.03
CA PHE A 230 -10.60 5.08 14.22
C PHE A 230 -11.90 4.34 14.52
N THR A 231 -13.00 4.62 13.82
CA THR A 231 -14.25 3.88 14.00
C THR A 231 -14.26 2.61 13.12
N LEU A 232 -14.74 1.49 13.66
CA LEU A 232 -14.90 0.25 12.91
C LEU A 232 -16.35 0.03 12.42
N LYS A 233 -17.22 1.01 12.64
CA LYS A 233 -18.59 0.96 12.12
C LYS A 233 -18.60 1.15 10.61
N THR A 234 -19.36 0.34 9.89
CA THR A 234 -19.53 0.39 8.44
C THR A 234 -20.94 0.86 8.10
#